data_827e91c2162d10e002d656c8d0e22e1a
#
_entry.id   827e91c2162d10e002d656c8d0e22e1a
#
_cell.length_a   1.000
_cell.length_b   1.000
_cell.length_c   1.000
_cell.angle_alpha   90.00
_cell.angle_beta   90.00
_cell.angle_gamma   90.00
#
_symmetry.space_group_name_H-M   'P 1'
#
loop_
_entity.id
_entity.type
_entity.pdbx_description
1 polymer ?
#
loop_
_entity_poly.entity_id
_entity_poly.type
_entity_poly.pdbx_seq_one_letter_code
_entity_poly.pdbx_strand_id
1 'polypeptide(L)'
;MTNAFSDFAETMSRSSTSRNLPETPHYHRVAVLGGGEDARLIAALCLSEGADVTLFSAYGAELKSLRSSSGVTLRGAGPVGTYQVDRENVPSIKACAQLDEAVAEAEVIFLSGPVHKQRTYAMVLADHLSDGQVLVLAPGRSLGALETAWFLRIGGCKADITIVETQGLPYWIQAEGAVLNLAPVGDVAAATLPSHRSAVIEGLKRYLPNLTACNSVVESGFADGSAIVEFPALLMSGPALGSGAIQIPMGGTPL
;
A
#
# COMPACT_ATOMS: atom_id res chain seq x y z
N MET A 1 -0.57 -13.72 33.90
CA MET A 1 -0.96 -13.36 32.50
C MET A 1 -0.31 -12.03 32.22
N THR A 2 0.80 -12.01 31.50
CA THR A 2 1.39 -10.77 30.99
C THR A 2 0.37 -10.13 30.06
N ASN A 3 0.11 -8.85 30.29
CA ASN A 3 -0.85 -8.12 29.48
C ASN A 3 -0.23 -7.92 28.09
N ALA A 4 -0.70 -8.68 27.09
CA ALA A 4 -0.19 -8.61 25.72
C ALA A 4 -0.16 -7.18 25.15
N PHE A 5 -0.99 -6.28 25.70
CA PHE A 5 -1.02 -4.88 25.33
C PHE A 5 0.16 -4.10 25.92
N SER A 6 0.59 -4.41 27.16
CA SER A 6 1.78 -3.76 27.75
C SER A 6 3.06 -4.20 27.06
N ASP A 7 3.17 -5.48 26.68
CA ASP A 7 4.31 -6.00 25.90
C ASP A 7 4.38 -5.36 24.51
N PHE A 8 3.22 -5.16 23.88
CA PHE A 8 3.11 -4.45 22.61
C PHE A 8 3.57 -2.98 22.74
N ALA A 9 3.03 -2.26 23.74
CA ALA A 9 3.39 -0.86 23.99
C ALA A 9 4.89 -0.71 24.30
N GLU A 10 5.46 -1.63 25.09
CA GLU A 10 6.89 -1.63 25.42
C GLU A 10 7.76 -1.93 24.19
N THR A 11 7.34 -2.83 23.31
CA THR A 11 8.06 -3.11 22.05
C THR A 11 8.02 -1.91 21.12
N MET A 12 6.87 -1.24 21.00
CA MET A 12 6.74 -0.03 20.20
C MET A 12 7.57 1.14 20.76
N SER A 13 7.70 1.24 22.08
CA SER A 13 8.58 2.25 22.71
C SER A 13 10.07 1.91 22.59
N ARG A 14 10.44 0.64 22.56
CA ARG A 14 11.85 0.20 22.35
C ARG A 14 12.32 0.39 20.92
N SER A 15 11.43 0.28 19.92
CA SER A 15 11.77 0.57 18.52
C SER A 15 12.06 2.07 18.28
N SER A 16 11.83 2.91 19.30
CA SER A 16 12.10 4.34 19.28
C SER A 16 13.59 4.74 19.39
N THR A 17 14.51 3.77 19.48
CA THR A 17 15.95 4.08 19.41
C THR A 17 16.25 4.66 18.04
N SER A 18 16.47 5.97 18.03
CA SER A 18 16.65 6.81 16.84
C SER A 18 17.77 6.27 15.96
N ARG A 19 17.43 5.54 14.88
CA ARG A 19 18.25 5.60 13.69
C ARG A 19 18.08 7.01 13.13
N ASN A 20 19.17 7.73 12.96
CA ASN A 20 19.19 8.95 12.15
C ASN A 20 18.85 8.54 10.73
N LEU A 21 17.55 8.53 10.40
CA LEU A 21 17.12 8.40 9.02
C LEU A 21 17.58 9.66 8.28
N PRO A 22 18.08 9.52 7.04
CA PRO A 22 18.39 10.69 6.23
C PRO A 22 17.16 11.60 6.16
N GLU A 23 17.34 12.91 6.04
CA GLU A 23 16.25 13.89 6.00
C GLU A 23 15.21 13.56 4.93
N THR A 24 15.64 12.97 3.81
CA THR A 24 14.74 12.44 2.79
C THR A 24 15.32 11.12 2.28
N PRO A 25 14.80 9.98 2.71
CA PRO A 25 15.29 8.69 2.26
C PRO A 25 14.96 8.46 0.78
N HIS A 26 15.92 7.90 0.05
CA HIS A 26 15.73 7.47 -1.33
C HIS A 26 15.64 5.94 -1.38
N TYR A 27 14.57 5.45 -1.96
CA TYR A 27 14.31 4.03 -2.12
C TYR A 27 14.45 3.64 -3.59
N HIS A 28 15.02 2.46 -3.86
CA HIS A 28 15.23 1.97 -5.22
C HIS A 28 14.59 0.60 -5.44
N ARG A 29 14.59 -0.26 -4.42
CA ARG A 29 14.04 -1.61 -4.52
C ARG A 29 12.68 -1.66 -3.85
N VAL A 30 11.66 -1.93 -4.66
CA VAL A 30 10.25 -1.86 -4.24
C VAL A 30 9.58 -3.21 -4.50
N ALA A 31 8.93 -3.74 -3.46
CA ALA A 31 8.01 -4.85 -3.60
C ALA A 31 6.56 -4.33 -3.54
N VAL A 32 5.70 -4.84 -4.41
CA VAL A 32 4.27 -4.56 -4.38
C VAL A 32 3.52 -5.86 -4.19
N LEU A 33 2.79 -5.98 -3.09
CA LEU A 33 2.05 -7.18 -2.72
C LEU A 33 0.58 -7.01 -3.07
N GLY A 34 0.12 -7.78 -4.05
CA GLY A 34 -1.21 -7.76 -4.62
C GLY A 34 -1.19 -7.87 -6.13
N GLY A 35 -2.28 -8.30 -6.74
CA GLY A 35 -2.41 -8.45 -8.20
C GLY A 35 -3.53 -7.61 -8.80
N GLY A 36 -4.27 -6.86 -7.99
CA GLY A 36 -5.37 -5.98 -8.40
C GLY A 36 -4.91 -4.69 -9.09
N GLU A 37 -5.86 -3.82 -9.36
CA GLU A 37 -5.66 -2.55 -10.05
C GLU A 37 -4.75 -1.60 -9.26
N ASP A 38 -4.96 -1.51 -7.95
CA ASP A 38 -4.15 -0.71 -7.05
C ASP A 38 -2.68 -1.13 -7.08
N ALA A 39 -2.42 -2.45 -6.99
CA ALA A 39 -1.07 -2.99 -7.05
C ALA A 39 -0.39 -2.69 -8.39
N ARG A 40 -1.13 -2.84 -9.50
CA ARG A 40 -0.63 -2.53 -10.83
C ARG A 40 -0.33 -1.05 -11.01
N LEU A 41 -1.18 -0.17 -10.46
CA LEU A 41 -0.92 1.26 -10.44
C LEU A 41 0.36 1.57 -9.67
N ILE A 42 0.49 1.11 -8.42
CA ILE A 42 1.66 1.37 -7.58
C ILE A 42 2.94 0.86 -8.27
N ALA A 43 2.91 -0.35 -8.82
CA ALA A 43 4.07 -0.90 -9.52
C ALA A 43 4.48 -0.05 -10.74
N ALA A 44 3.51 0.42 -11.52
CA ALA A 44 3.79 1.30 -12.66
C ALA A 44 4.31 2.67 -12.23
N LEU A 45 3.78 3.27 -11.15
CA LEU A 45 4.26 4.53 -10.59
C LEU A 45 5.71 4.39 -10.09
N CYS A 46 6.03 3.34 -9.35
CA CYS A 46 7.38 3.09 -8.87
C CYS A 46 8.36 2.90 -10.04
N LEU A 47 7.97 2.10 -11.05
CA LEU A 47 8.80 1.89 -12.23
C LEU A 47 9.00 3.18 -13.03
N SER A 48 8.00 4.06 -13.14
CA SER A 48 8.11 5.34 -13.84
C SER A 48 9.15 6.27 -13.22
N GLU A 49 9.37 6.12 -11.93
CA GLU A 49 10.37 6.86 -11.16
C GLU A 49 11.73 6.15 -11.09
N GLY A 50 11.90 5.06 -11.83
CA GLY A 50 13.16 4.34 -11.96
C GLY A 50 13.48 3.39 -10.80
N ALA A 51 12.48 2.92 -10.07
CA ALA A 51 12.67 1.86 -9.08
C ALA A 51 12.76 0.49 -9.73
N ASP A 52 13.49 -0.42 -9.09
CA ASP A 52 13.45 -1.85 -9.35
C ASP A 52 12.21 -2.42 -8.66
N VAL A 53 11.22 -2.87 -9.45
CA VAL A 53 9.90 -3.24 -8.94
C VAL A 53 9.66 -4.73 -9.06
N THR A 54 9.35 -5.38 -7.95
CA THR A 54 8.83 -6.74 -7.91
C THR A 54 7.37 -6.73 -7.49
N LEU A 55 6.48 -7.27 -8.32
CA LEU A 55 5.06 -7.43 -8.02
C LEU A 55 4.76 -8.88 -7.68
N PHE A 56 4.32 -9.11 -6.46
CA PHE A 56 3.91 -10.41 -5.96
C PHE A 56 2.40 -10.56 -6.01
N SER A 57 1.93 -11.71 -6.47
CA SER A 57 0.55 -12.14 -6.23
C SER A 57 0.51 -13.62 -5.85
N ALA A 58 -0.30 -13.94 -4.83
CA ALA A 58 -0.60 -15.31 -4.44
C ALA A 58 -1.49 -16.04 -5.47
N TYR A 59 -2.09 -15.31 -6.40
CA TYR A 59 -3.00 -15.88 -7.40
C TYR A 59 -2.31 -15.98 -8.76
N GLY A 60 -2.00 -17.20 -9.19
CA GLY A 60 -1.34 -17.45 -10.48
C GLY A 60 -2.11 -16.90 -11.68
N ALA A 61 -3.44 -16.78 -11.60
CA ALA A 61 -4.26 -16.19 -12.65
C ALA A 61 -3.97 -14.69 -12.84
N GLU A 62 -3.72 -13.93 -11.75
CA GLU A 62 -3.37 -12.51 -11.81
C GLU A 62 -2.00 -12.31 -12.47
N LEU A 63 -0.99 -13.12 -12.07
CA LEU A 63 0.34 -13.07 -12.69
C LEU A 63 0.29 -13.46 -14.17
N LYS A 64 -0.50 -14.49 -14.52
CA LYS A 64 -0.69 -14.88 -15.93
C LYS A 64 -1.34 -13.76 -16.73
N SER A 65 -2.37 -13.12 -16.21
CA SER A 65 -3.02 -11.97 -16.82
C SER A 65 -2.04 -10.82 -17.03
N LEU A 66 -1.25 -10.50 -16.01
CA LEU A 66 -0.25 -9.43 -16.07
C LEU A 66 0.81 -9.69 -17.15
N ARG A 67 1.32 -10.92 -17.25
CA ARG A 67 2.28 -11.33 -18.29
C ARG A 67 1.70 -11.31 -19.68
N SER A 68 0.44 -11.75 -19.83
CA SER A 68 -0.23 -11.84 -21.14
C SER A 68 -0.61 -10.47 -21.71
N SER A 69 -0.79 -9.46 -20.88
CA SER A 69 -1.19 -8.11 -21.28
C SER A 69 -0.04 -7.23 -21.80
N SER A 70 1.18 -7.74 -21.90
CA SER A 70 2.38 -6.99 -22.29
C SER A 70 2.76 -5.86 -21.32
N GLY A 71 2.11 -5.76 -20.16
CA GLY A 71 2.40 -4.75 -19.15
C GLY A 71 1.14 -4.02 -18.64
N VAL A 72 1.39 -2.94 -17.92
CA VAL A 72 0.37 -2.05 -17.36
C VAL A 72 0.40 -0.74 -18.15
N THR A 73 -0.73 -0.33 -18.69
CA THR A 73 -0.83 0.94 -19.42
C THR A 73 -1.57 1.97 -18.57
N LEU A 74 -0.91 3.11 -18.29
CA LEU A 74 -1.49 4.24 -17.58
C LEU A 74 -1.94 5.30 -18.59
N ARG A 75 -3.14 5.86 -18.41
CA ARG A 75 -3.72 6.94 -19.22
C ARG A 75 -4.37 7.97 -18.29
N GLY A 76 -4.53 9.18 -18.80
CA GLY A 76 -5.18 10.28 -18.07
C GLY A 76 -4.19 11.09 -17.23
N ALA A 77 -4.43 11.21 -15.94
CA ALA A 77 -3.53 11.95 -15.04
C ALA A 77 -2.28 11.15 -14.67
N GLY A 78 -1.20 11.85 -14.36
CA GLY A 78 0.07 11.24 -13.92
C GLY A 78 0.97 10.76 -15.07
N PRO A 79 1.85 9.80 -14.82
CA PRO A 79 2.79 9.29 -15.80
C PRO A 79 2.09 8.39 -16.82
N VAL A 80 1.87 8.93 -18.03
CA VAL A 80 1.24 8.20 -19.14
C VAL A 80 2.27 7.30 -19.82
N GLY A 81 1.92 6.03 -20.04
CA GLY A 81 2.83 5.09 -20.71
C GLY A 81 2.41 3.63 -20.51
N THR A 82 3.18 2.73 -21.14
CA THR A 82 3.06 1.29 -20.92
C THR A 82 4.30 0.77 -20.21
N TYR A 83 4.09 0.22 -19.03
CA TYR A 83 5.10 -0.31 -18.15
C TYR A 83 5.19 -1.82 -18.33
N GLN A 84 6.30 -2.27 -18.89
CA GLN A 84 6.53 -3.66 -19.29
C GLN A 84 6.60 -4.60 -18.06
N VAL A 85 6.31 -5.88 -18.29
CA VAL A 85 6.41 -6.94 -17.29
C VAL A 85 7.32 -8.05 -17.79
N ASP A 86 8.21 -8.55 -16.93
CA ASP A 86 9.16 -9.65 -17.19
C ASP A 86 9.91 -9.50 -18.53
N ARG A 87 10.47 -8.31 -18.79
CA ARG A 87 11.27 -8.04 -19.99
C ARG A 87 12.75 -7.93 -19.63
N GLU A 88 13.57 -8.57 -20.43
CA GLU A 88 15.02 -8.46 -20.35
C GLU A 88 15.51 -7.16 -21.01
N ASN A 89 16.60 -6.60 -20.46
CA ASN A 89 17.33 -5.43 -20.99
C ASN A 89 16.54 -4.11 -21.05
N VAL A 90 15.37 -4.05 -20.40
CA VAL A 90 14.59 -2.82 -20.22
C VAL A 90 14.02 -2.77 -18.81
N PRO A 91 13.84 -1.57 -18.24
CA PRO A 91 13.13 -1.45 -16.96
C PRO A 91 11.75 -2.11 -17.06
N SER A 92 11.48 -3.06 -16.19
CA SER A 92 10.22 -3.79 -16.21
C SER A 92 9.82 -4.24 -14.81
N ILE A 93 8.52 -4.42 -14.59
CA ILE A 93 7.97 -5.00 -13.38
C ILE A 93 8.29 -6.48 -13.38
N LYS A 94 8.99 -6.97 -12.38
CA LYS A 94 9.24 -8.40 -12.17
C LYS A 94 8.02 -9.05 -11.52
N ALA A 95 7.34 -9.95 -12.23
CA ALA A 95 6.21 -10.69 -11.68
C ALA A 95 6.71 -11.91 -10.87
N CYS A 96 6.37 -11.98 -9.59
CA CYS A 96 6.85 -12.99 -8.65
C CYS A 96 5.68 -13.75 -8.00
N ALA A 97 5.84 -15.07 -7.84
CA ALA A 97 4.89 -15.92 -7.15
C ALA A 97 5.37 -16.35 -5.75
N GLN A 98 6.59 -16.00 -5.38
CA GLN A 98 7.21 -16.33 -4.10
C GLN A 98 7.30 -15.07 -3.25
N LEU A 99 6.68 -15.09 -2.06
CA LEU A 99 6.61 -13.91 -1.20
C LEU A 99 7.99 -13.56 -0.62
N ASP A 100 8.71 -14.56 -0.15
CA ASP A 100 10.05 -14.43 0.39
C ASP A 100 11.02 -13.78 -0.61
N GLU A 101 11.02 -14.26 -1.86
CA GLU A 101 11.83 -13.64 -2.93
C GLU A 101 11.43 -12.20 -3.21
N ALA A 102 10.13 -11.90 -3.18
CA ALA A 102 9.65 -10.57 -3.49
C ALA A 102 10.07 -9.52 -2.46
N VAL A 103 10.14 -9.90 -1.17
CA VAL A 103 10.40 -8.95 -0.08
C VAL A 103 11.84 -8.94 0.41
N ALA A 104 12.65 -9.96 0.08
CA ALA A 104 14.00 -10.14 0.64
C ALA A 104 14.90 -8.91 0.46
N GLU A 105 14.92 -8.34 -0.75
CA GLU A 105 15.78 -7.21 -1.11
C GLU A 105 15.04 -5.87 -1.12
N ALA A 106 13.74 -5.86 -0.81
CA ALA A 106 12.93 -4.66 -0.88
C ALA A 106 13.26 -3.69 0.25
N GLU A 107 13.41 -2.42 -0.09
CA GLU A 107 13.52 -1.32 0.87
C GLU A 107 12.14 -0.82 1.28
N VAL A 108 11.21 -0.83 0.32
CA VAL A 108 9.80 -0.48 0.52
C VAL A 108 8.93 -1.62 0.02
N ILE A 109 7.96 -1.99 0.84
CA ILE A 109 6.98 -3.04 0.56
C ILE A 109 5.60 -2.39 0.58
N PHE A 110 4.96 -2.26 -0.58
CA PHE A 110 3.57 -1.82 -0.66
C PHE A 110 2.63 -3.01 -0.48
N LEU A 111 1.80 -2.96 0.53
CA LEU A 111 0.71 -3.89 0.72
C LEU A 111 -0.56 -3.27 0.16
N SER A 112 -0.96 -3.76 -1.01
CA SER A 112 -2.10 -3.28 -1.78
C SER A 112 -3.20 -4.33 -1.82
N GLY A 113 -4.43 -3.87 -1.88
CA GLY A 113 -5.60 -4.72 -2.00
C GLY A 113 -6.59 -4.59 -0.85
N PRO A 114 -7.58 -5.46 -0.77
CA PRO A 114 -8.65 -5.34 0.20
C PRO A 114 -8.14 -5.32 1.64
N VAL A 115 -8.56 -4.34 2.42
CA VAL A 115 -8.12 -4.10 3.80
C VAL A 115 -8.26 -5.36 4.68
N HIS A 116 -9.35 -6.13 4.52
CA HIS A 116 -9.56 -7.35 5.29
C HIS A 116 -8.49 -8.44 5.06
N LYS A 117 -7.72 -8.37 3.97
CA LYS A 117 -6.62 -9.30 3.69
C LYS A 117 -5.29 -8.86 4.32
N GLN A 118 -5.18 -7.61 4.77
CA GLN A 118 -3.95 -7.09 5.37
C GLN A 118 -3.51 -7.91 6.59
N ARG A 119 -4.46 -8.41 7.39
CA ARG A 119 -4.20 -9.31 8.53
C ARG A 119 -3.46 -10.58 8.10
N THR A 120 -3.92 -11.22 7.04
CA THR A 120 -3.28 -12.44 6.52
C THR A 120 -1.88 -12.14 6.02
N TYR A 121 -1.72 -11.06 5.27
CA TYR A 121 -0.40 -10.64 4.81
C TYR A 121 0.54 -10.32 5.98
N ALA A 122 0.07 -9.60 7.00
CA ALA A 122 0.87 -9.29 8.17
C ALA A 122 1.39 -10.57 8.87
N MET A 123 0.53 -11.56 9.05
CA MET A 123 0.92 -12.84 9.65
C MET A 123 1.98 -13.58 8.82
N VAL A 124 1.80 -13.63 7.49
CA VAL A 124 2.74 -14.34 6.61
C VAL A 124 4.05 -13.57 6.45
N LEU A 125 4.02 -12.23 6.43
CA LEU A 125 5.21 -11.40 6.33
C LEU A 125 6.09 -11.44 7.57
N ALA A 126 5.56 -11.82 8.72
CA ALA A 126 6.23 -11.71 10.02
C ALA A 126 7.63 -12.37 10.04
N ASP A 127 7.81 -13.47 9.32
CA ASP A 127 9.07 -14.22 9.26
C ASP A 127 10.01 -13.74 8.13
N HIS A 128 9.51 -12.85 7.24
CA HIS A 128 10.25 -12.45 6.04
C HIS A 128 10.75 -10.99 6.08
N LEU A 129 10.27 -10.21 7.05
CA LEU A 129 10.67 -8.80 7.17
C LEU A 129 12.05 -8.66 7.82
N SER A 130 12.79 -7.66 7.36
CA SER A 130 14.13 -7.32 7.83
C SER A 130 14.20 -5.89 8.39
N ASP A 131 15.20 -5.65 9.24
CA ASP A 131 15.42 -4.34 9.85
C ASP A 131 15.59 -3.23 8.80
N GLY A 132 14.89 -2.14 9.02
CA GLY A 132 14.96 -0.94 8.19
C GLY A 132 14.00 -0.91 7.02
N GLN A 133 13.27 -1.99 6.75
CA GLN A 133 12.26 -2.01 5.71
C GLN A 133 11.06 -1.11 6.06
N VAL A 134 10.43 -0.58 5.03
CA VAL A 134 9.22 0.24 5.12
C VAL A 134 8.05 -0.56 4.55
N LEU A 135 7.05 -0.85 5.39
CA LEU A 135 5.80 -1.49 4.98
C LEU A 135 4.72 -0.43 4.80
N VAL A 136 4.27 -0.21 3.57
CA VAL A 136 3.26 0.80 3.22
C VAL A 136 1.92 0.14 2.97
N LEU A 137 0.93 0.49 3.77
CA LEU A 137 -0.46 0.08 3.56
C LEU A 137 -1.11 1.06 2.59
N ALA A 138 -1.42 0.60 1.39
CA ALA A 138 -1.90 1.46 0.31
C ALA A 138 -3.18 0.90 -0.37
N PRO A 139 -4.36 1.26 0.16
CA PRO A 139 -4.62 2.07 1.35
C PRO A 139 -4.60 1.26 2.67
N GLY A 140 -4.28 1.94 3.79
CA GLY A 140 -4.34 1.35 5.13
C GLY A 140 -5.68 1.55 5.84
N ARG A 141 -6.43 2.59 5.40
CA ARG A 141 -7.71 2.97 6.01
C ARG A 141 -7.57 3.32 7.51
N SER A 142 -8.68 3.24 8.23
CA SER A 142 -8.74 3.67 9.63
C SER A 142 -7.96 2.74 10.55
N LEU A 143 -6.79 3.17 11.03
CA LEU A 143 -5.93 2.46 12.00
C LEU A 143 -5.36 1.11 11.51
N GLY A 144 -5.28 0.89 10.21
CA GLY A 144 -4.71 -0.34 9.62
C GLY A 144 -3.26 -0.57 10.03
N ALA A 145 -2.48 0.49 10.25
CA ALA A 145 -1.11 0.37 10.73
C ALA A 145 -1.01 -0.26 12.12
N LEU A 146 -1.91 0.10 13.05
CA LEU A 146 -1.97 -0.51 14.37
C LEU A 146 -2.36 -1.97 14.30
N GLU A 147 -3.36 -2.30 13.49
CA GLU A 147 -3.80 -3.67 13.28
C GLU A 147 -2.66 -4.51 12.66
N THR A 148 -2.01 -3.99 11.63
CA THR A 148 -0.88 -4.67 10.97
C THR A 148 0.28 -4.90 11.93
N ALA A 149 0.66 -3.90 12.73
CA ALA A 149 1.70 -4.03 13.75
C ALA A 149 1.36 -5.12 14.77
N TRP A 150 0.09 -5.19 15.19
CA TRP A 150 -0.39 -6.23 16.10
C TRP A 150 -0.24 -7.64 15.50
N PHE A 151 -0.67 -7.83 14.24
CA PHE A 151 -0.58 -9.12 13.59
C PHE A 151 0.85 -9.54 13.25
N LEU A 152 1.72 -8.61 12.87
CA LEU A 152 3.16 -8.86 12.73
C LEU A 152 3.76 -9.34 14.05
N ARG A 153 3.38 -8.72 15.16
CA ARG A 153 3.83 -9.12 16.50
C ARG A 153 3.36 -10.51 16.88
N ILE A 154 2.08 -10.84 16.65
CA ILE A 154 1.52 -12.18 16.88
C ILE A 154 2.23 -13.22 16.00
N GLY A 155 2.54 -12.87 14.75
CA GLY A 155 3.30 -13.69 13.80
C GLY A 155 4.77 -13.88 14.19
N GLY A 156 5.27 -13.20 15.24
CA GLY A 156 6.63 -13.36 15.74
C GLY A 156 7.66 -12.43 15.10
N CYS A 157 7.25 -11.44 14.32
CA CYS A 157 8.15 -10.46 13.72
C CYS A 157 8.97 -9.73 14.78
N LYS A 158 10.30 -9.74 14.60
CA LYS A 158 11.27 -9.07 15.48
C LYS A 158 11.97 -7.91 14.76
N ALA A 159 11.75 -7.77 13.47
CA ALA A 159 12.40 -6.75 12.64
C ALA A 159 11.96 -5.35 13.07
N ASP A 160 12.93 -4.42 13.08
CA ASP A 160 12.69 -3.01 13.29
C ASP A 160 12.30 -2.33 11.98
N ILE A 161 11.00 -2.32 11.69
CA ILE A 161 10.42 -1.78 10.47
C ILE A 161 9.68 -0.46 10.72
N THR A 162 9.39 0.25 9.66
CA THR A 162 8.45 1.38 9.67
C THR A 162 7.19 0.99 8.92
N ILE A 163 6.03 1.10 9.57
CA ILE A 163 4.75 0.95 8.89
C ILE A 163 4.24 2.32 8.51
N VAL A 164 3.81 2.49 7.27
CA VAL A 164 3.16 3.70 6.77
C VAL A 164 1.72 3.37 6.43
N GLU A 165 0.80 4.14 6.98
CA GLU A 165 -0.62 4.07 6.64
C GLU A 165 -0.97 5.21 5.70
N THR A 166 -1.54 4.92 4.53
CA THR A 166 -2.11 5.93 3.64
C THR A 166 -3.63 5.79 3.58
N GLN A 167 -4.36 6.88 3.49
CA GLN A 167 -5.82 6.84 3.42
C GLN A 167 -6.35 6.62 2.01
N GLY A 168 -5.49 6.61 1.03
CA GLY A 168 -5.84 6.37 -0.37
C GLY A 168 -4.63 6.23 -1.27
N LEU A 169 -4.88 6.27 -2.56
CA LEU A 169 -3.90 6.33 -3.64
C LEU A 169 -3.94 7.70 -4.32
N PRO A 170 -2.89 8.10 -5.06
CA PRO A 170 -2.82 9.42 -5.69
C PRO A 170 -3.80 9.61 -6.86
N TYR A 171 -4.42 8.53 -7.32
CA TYR A 171 -5.32 8.55 -8.48
C TYR A 171 -6.53 7.65 -8.25
N TRP A 172 -7.68 8.10 -8.75
CA TRP A 172 -8.81 7.23 -9.03
C TRP A 172 -8.50 6.36 -10.23
N ILE A 173 -8.87 5.08 -10.15
CA ILE A 173 -8.60 4.10 -11.18
C ILE A 173 -9.93 3.67 -11.81
N GLN A 174 -10.00 3.77 -13.13
CA GLN A 174 -10.99 3.04 -13.91
C GLN A 174 -10.24 2.07 -14.81
N ALA A 175 -10.31 0.79 -14.48
CA ALA A 175 -9.58 -0.24 -15.20
C ALA A 175 -10.36 -0.81 -16.38
N GLU A 176 -9.69 -0.98 -17.51
CA GLU A 176 -10.16 -1.66 -18.71
C GLU A 176 -9.09 -2.69 -19.10
N GLY A 177 -9.14 -3.86 -18.47
CA GLY A 177 -8.13 -4.89 -18.65
C GLY A 177 -6.74 -4.46 -18.12
N ALA A 178 -5.80 -4.29 -19.04
CA ALA A 178 -4.44 -3.84 -18.72
C ALA A 178 -4.29 -2.31 -18.68
N VAL A 179 -5.31 -1.58 -19.11
CA VAL A 179 -5.32 -0.12 -19.16
C VAL A 179 -5.95 0.42 -17.89
N LEU A 180 -5.25 1.30 -17.22
CA LEU A 180 -5.72 2.04 -16.04
C LEU A 180 -5.92 3.50 -16.46
N ASN A 181 -7.17 3.94 -16.53
CA ASN A 181 -7.51 5.35 -16.76
C ASN A 181 -7.50 6.05 -15.40
N LEU A 182 -6.67 7.08 -15.28
CA LEU A 182 -6.39 7.74 -14.02
C LEU A 182 -7.02 9.14 -13.99
N ALA A 183 -7.70 9.44 -12.88
CA ALA A 183 -8.13 10.79 -12.54
C ALA A 183 -7.43 11.24 -11.25
N PRO A 184 -7.06 12.52 -11.11
CA PRO A 184 -6.32 12.98 -9.95
C PRO A 184 -7.17 12.93 -8.68
N VAL A 185 -6.56 12.62 -7.55
CA VAL A 185 -7.12 12.74 -6.21
C VAL A 185 -6.42 13.90 -5.52
N GLY A 186 -7.09 14.55 -4.60
CA GLY A 186 -6.49 15.58 -3.73
C GLY A 186 -5.45 15.00 -2.78
N ASP A 187 -5.11 15.74 -1.74
CA ASP A 187 -4.15 15.31 -0.73
C ASP A 187 -4.60 14.02 -0.05
N VAL A 188 -3.66 13.10 0.10
CA VAL A 188 -3.86 11.81 0.78
C VAL A 188 -3.15 11.82 2.11
N ALA A 189 -3.90 11.75 3.19
CA ALA A 189 -3.33 11.67 4.53
C ALA A 189 -2.49 10.40 4.69
N ALA A 190 -1.31 10.56 5.29
CA ALA A 190 -0.41 9.46 5.60
C ALA A 190 0.26 9.65 6.95
N ALA A 191 0.49 8.56 7.66
CA ALA A 191 1.20 8.59 8.94
C ALA A 191 2.11 7.37 9.08
N THR A 192 3.11 7.50 9.95
CA THR A 192 4.06 6.42 10.24
C THR A 192 3.84 5.82 11.61
N LEU A 193 4.14 4.55 11.74
CA LEU A 193 4.26 3.84 12.99
C LEU A 193 5.65 3.19 13.05
N PRO A 194 6.56 3.66 13.93
CA PRO A 194 6.40 4.71 14.92
C PRO A 194 6.35 6.14 14.30
N SER A 195 5.65 7.05 14.96
CA SER A 195 5.34 8.40 14.43
C SER A 195 6.57 9.29 14.20
N HIS A 196 7.65 9.11 14.96
CA HIS A 196 8.88 9.89 14.81
C HIS A 196 9.66 9.61 13.51
N ARG A 197 9.24 8.60 12.71
CA ARG A 197 9.84 8.24 11.42
C ARG A 197 9.14 8.90 10.23
N SER A 198 8.44 10.01 10.44
CA SER A 198 7.65 10.71 9.42
C SER A 198 8.45 11.14 8.18
N ALA A 199 9.78 11.31 8.28
CA ALA A 199 10.66 11.58 7.13
C ALA A 199 10.55 10.52 6.02
N VAL A 200 10.12 9.29 6.34
CA VAL A 200 9.85 8.24 5.36
C VAL A 200 8.78 8.66 4.36
N ILE A 201 7.76 9.42 4.80
CA ILE A 201 6.67 9.89 3.92
C ILE A 201 7.23 10.79 2.81
N GLU A 202 8.20 11.64 3.12
CA GLU A 202 8.83 12.49 2.10
C GLU A 202 9.55 11.67 1.03
N GLY A 203 10.22 10.57 1.42
CA GLY A 203 10.83 9.64 0.46
C GLY A 203 9.80 8.93 -0.41
N LEU A 204 8.60 8.65 0.12
CA LEU A 204 7.52 8.00 -0.62
C LEU A 204 6.79 8.93 -1.58
N LYS A 205 6.86 10.26 -1.41
CA LYS A 205 6.23 11.24 -2.32
C LYS A 205 6.74 11.12 -3.75
N ARG A 206 7.91 10.56 -3.95
CA ARG A 206 8.41 10.24 -5.29
C ARG A 206 7.46 9.30 -6.03
N TYR A 207 6.90 8.32 -5.34
CA TYR A 207 6.00 7.31 -5.90
C TYR A 207 4.53 7.67 -5.73
N LEU A 208 4.20 8.33 -4.62
CA LEU A 208 2.86 8.76 -4.25
C LEU A 208 2.88 10.28 -3.99
N PRO A 209 2.82 11.13 -5.03
CA PRO A 209 3.20 12.55 -4.94
C PRO A 209 2.29 13.41 -4.05
N ASN A 210 1.07 12.99 -3.79
CA ASN A 210 0.08 13.78 -3.03
C ASN A 210 -0.07 13.35 -1.56
N LEU A 211 0.94 12.65 -1.00
CA LEU A 211 0.93 12.29 0.41
C LEU A 211 1.10 13.54 1.29
N THR A 212 0.23 13.68 2.29
CA THR A 212 0.33 14.71 3.33
C THR A 212 0.56 14.03 4.68
N ALA A 213 1.68 14.36 5.32
CA ALA A 213 2.07 13.75 6.58
C ALA A 213 1.18 14.22 7.73
N CYS A 214 0.62 13.27 8.48
CA CYS A 214 -0.06 13.46 9.75
C CYS A 214 0.91 13.14 10.92
N ASN A 215 0.63 13.69 12.10
CA ASN A 215 1.48 13.50 13.26
C ASN A 215 1.39 12.08 13.85
N SER A 216 0.32 11.36 13.56
CA SER A 216 0.10 9.99 14.05
C SER A 216 -0.87 9.22 13.17
N VAL A 217 -0.83 7.88 13.28
CA VAL A 217 -1.80 6.98 12.63
C VAL A 217 -3.22 7.15 13.18
N VAL A 218 -3.37 7.74 14.36
CA VAL A 218 -4.70 8.09 14.89
C VAL A 218 -5.26 9.28 14.12
N GLU A 219 -4.45 10.30 13.87
CA GLU A 219 -4.84 11.47 13.08
C GLU A 219 -5.18 11.08 11.64
N SER A 220 -4.32 10.31 10.96
CA SER A 220 -4.58 9.83 9.60
C SER A 220 -5.82 8.93 9.55
N GLY A 221 -5.99 8.03 10.51
CA GLY A 221 -7.14 7.12 10.57
C GLY A 221 -8.49 7.84 10.73
N PHE A 222 -8.52 8.97 11.43
CA PHE A 222 -9.72 9.82 11.54
C PHE A 222 -9.89 10.78 10.35
N ALA A 223 -8.88 10.97 9.53
CA ALA A 223 -9.00 11.72 8.28
C ALA A 223 -9.69 10.90 7.16
N ASP A 224 -9.89 9.58 7.37
CA ASP A 224 -10.63 8.74 6.42
C ASP A 224 -12.14 9.04 6.50
N GLY A 225 -12.61 9.85 5.55
CA GLY A 225 -14.04 10.18 5.42
C GLY A 225 -14.89 9.07 4.80
N SER A 226 -14.30 7.99 4.30
CA SER A 226 -15.01 6.93 3.57
C SER A 226 -16.10 6.27 4.41
N ALA A 227 -15.84 6.04 5.70
CA ALA A 227 -16.84 5.47 6.62
C ALA A 227 -18.08 6.36 6.79
N ILE A 228 -17.92 7.68 6.70
CA ILE A 228 -19.02 8.64 6.82
C ILE A 228 -19.86 8.67 5.54
N VAL A 229 -19.25 8.50 4.37
CA VAL A 229 -19.91 8.58 3.08
C VAL A 229 -20.39 7.21 2.59
N GLU A 230 -19.52 6.21 2.63
CA GLU A 230 -19.79 4.89 2.06
C GLU A 230 -20.80 4.09 2.88
N PHE A 231 -20.69 4.11 4.21
CA PHE A 231 -21.56 3.31 5.08
C PHE A 231 -23.03 3.73 5.03
N PRO A 232 -23.38 5.03 5.12
CA PRO A 232 -24.76 5.47 4.91
C PRO A 232 -25.25 5.17 3.49
N ALA A 233 -24.43 5.36 2.46
CA ALA A 233 -24.80 5.05 1.09
C ALA A 233 -25.10 3.56 0.90
N LEU A 234 -24.30 2.67 1.48
CA LEU A 234 -24.54 1.23 1.50
C LEU A 234 -25.84 0.86 2.21
N LEU A 235 -26.10 1.45 3.38
CA LEU A 235 -27.33 1.19 4.14
C LEU A 235 -28.58 1.64 3.37
N MET A 236 -28.54 2.82 2.77
CA MET A 236 -29.66 3.36 2.00
C MET A 236 -29.89 2.60 0.69
N SER A 237 -28.85 2.02 0.15
CA SER A 237 -28.88 1.29 -1.12
C SER A 237 -29.15 -0.22 -0.96
N GLY A 238 -29.37 -0.70 0.26
CA GLY A 238 -29.44 -2.12 0.61
C GLY A 238 -30.27 -3.01 -0.34
N PRO A 239 -31.54 -2.66 -0.70
CA PRO A 239 -32.33 -3.46 -1.63
C PRO A 239 -31.79 -3.48 -3.06
N ALA A 240 -31.10 -2.43 -3.48
CA ALA A 240 -30.58 -2.28 -4.84
C ALA A 240 -29.16 -2.85 -5.00
N LEU A 241 -28.42 -3.09 -3.91
CA LEU A 241 -27.09 -3.73 -3.97
C LEU A 241 -27.15 -5.15 -4.57
N GLY A 242 -28.24 -5.87 -4.36
CA GLY A 242 -28.47 -7.19 -4.94
C GLY A 242 -28.73 -7.18 -6.46
N SER A 243 -29.08 -6.04 -7.04
CA SER A 243 -29.34 -5.90 -8.47
C SER A 243 -28.10 -5.52 -9.31
N GLY A 244 -26.98 -5.24 -8.69
CA GLY A 244 -25.74 -4.80 -9.38
C GLY A 244 -25.84 -3.41 -10.02
N ALA A 245 -26.92 -2.66 -9.74
CA ALA A 245 -27.26 -1.43 -10.47
C ALA A 245 -26.71 -0.15 -9.81
N ILE A 246 -26.03 -0.23 -8.66
CA ILE A 246 -25.58 0.96 -7.96
C ILE A 246 -24.07 1.09 -8.03
N GLN A 247 -23.64 2.18 -8.66
CA GLN A 247 -22.28 2.70 -8.47
C GLN A 247 -22.32 3.63 -7.27
N ILE A 248 -21.67 3.25 -6.18
CA ILE A 248 -21.46 4.13 -5.02
C ILE A 248 -20.24 4.98 -5.35
N PRO A 249 -20.37 6.31 -5.43
CA PRO A 249 -19.20 7.16 -5.63
C PRO A 249 -18.29 7.03 -4.41
N MET A 250 -17.11 6.48 -4.66
CA MET A 250 -16.07 6.35 -3.65
C MET A 250 -15.35 7.69 -3.51
N GLY A 251 -15.55 8.35 -2.38
CA GLY A 251 -14.85 9.56 -1.91
C GLY A 251 -14.56 10.66 -2.92
N GLY A 252 -15.27 11.76 -2.88
CA GLY A 252 -14.85 13.00 -3.53
C GLY A 252 -15.47 13.37 -4.87
N THR A 253 -16.32 12.55 -5.48
CA THR A 253 -17.21 13.03 -6.53
C THR A 253 -18.45 13.67 -5.89
N PRO A 254 -18.78 14.93 -6.23
CA PRO A 254 -20.05 15.50 -5.80
C PRO A 254 -21.19 14.64 -6.31
N LEU A 255 -22.14 14.36 -5.41
CA LEU A 255 -23.42 13.73 -5.74
C LEU A 255 -24.18 14.60 -6.75
#